data_224772a3e6ea2563872ae210ff743f29
#
_entry.id   224772a3e6ea2563872ae210ff743f29
#
_cell.length_a   1.000
_cell.length_b   1.000
_cell.length_c   1.000
_cell.angle_alpha   90.00
_cell.angle_beta   90.00
_cell.angle_gamma   90.00
#
_symmetry.space_group_name_H-M   'P 1'
#
loop_
_entity.id
_entity.type
_entity.pdbx_description
1 polymer ?
#
loop_
_entity_poly.entity_id
_entity_poly.type
_entity_poly.pdbx_seq_one_letter_code
_entity_poly.pdbx_strand_id
1 'polypeptide(L)'
;IAFDMCADDPEHFEWRDGRGAVDYYVFVAPTFAAMIDLYTSLTGRPKLPPEWSFGLWYICRTQANDREAVDDAVNFRREGIPCDVIGLEPGWMERNYDGTTAKKWSPERFPIPSYCQNGPHNFFNAIQRMGYRMELWLCCDYDLSHEQERRIGGEIGPDRADENTGFFQHDAELDTHF
;
A
#
# COMPACT_ATOMS: atom_id res chain seq x y z
N ILE A 1 -8.53 -24.25 -1.42
CA ILE A 1 -7.62 -24.49 -0.28
C ILE A 1 -8.38 -24.17 1.00
N ALA A 2 -8.34 -25.05 1.98
CA ALA A 2 -8.88 -24.81 3.31
C ALA A 2 -7.76 -24.89 4.35
N PHE A 3 -7.77 -23.96 5.29
CA PHE A 3 -6.84 -23.94 6.41
C PHE A 3 -7.64 -24.05 7.72
N ASP A 4 -7.27 -24.97 8.57
CA ASP A 4 -7.65 -24.98 9.97
C ASP A 4 -6.46 -24.47 10.79
N MET A 5 -6.62 -23.31 11.38
CA MET A 5 -5.60 -22.62 12.18
C MET A 5 -5.82 -22.94 13.66
N CYS A 6 -5.82 -24.22 14.03
CA CYS A 6 -6.03 -24.68 15.40
C CYS A 6 -7.41 -24.29 15.97
N ALA A 7 -8.45 -24.26 15.13
CA ALA A 7 -9.78 -23.81 15.56
C ALA A 7 -10.44 -24.82 16.54
N ASP A 8 -10.30 -26.10 16.24
CA ASP A 8 -10.89 -27.17 17.05
C ASP A 8 -9.89 -27.78 18.08
N ASP A 9 -8.60 -27.75 17.75
CA ASP A 9 -7.52 -28.27 18.59
C ASP A 9 -6.31 -27.33 18.54
N PRO A 10 -5.90 -26.72 19.67
CA PRO A 10 -4.80 -25.76 19.70
C PRO A 10 -3.42 -26.34 19.33
N GLU A 11 -3.30 -27.67 19.31
CA GLU A 11 -2.07 -28.35 18.92
C GLU A 11 -2.13 -28.91 17.49
N HIS A 12 -3.26 -28.72 16.79
CA HIS A 12 -3.48 -29.28 15.47
C HIS A 12 -3.72 -28.17 14.42
N PHE A 13 -2.80 -28.08 13.46
CA PHE A 13 -2.95 -27.27 12.25
C PHE A 13 -3.22 -28.20 11.07
N GLU A 14 -4.26 -27.92 10.31
CA GLU A 14 -4.58 -28.69 9.12
C GLU A 14 -4.68 -27.81 7.88
N TRP A 15 -4.15 -28.31 6.78
CA TRP A 15 -4.27 -27.72 5.48
C TRP A 15 -4.76 -28.77 4.48
N ARG A 16 -5.83 -28.42 3.74
CA ARG A 16 -6.44 -29.28 2.72
C ARG A 16 -6.45 -28.56 1.37
N ASP A 17 -5.90 -29.22 0.35
CA ASP A 17 -6.03 -28.80 -1.04
C ASP A 17 -6.52 -29.99 -1.88
N GLY A 18 -7.64 -29.81 -2.60
CA GLY A 18 -8.21 -30.83 -3.48
C GLY A 18 -7.58 -30.87 -4.88
N ARG A 19 -6.59 -30.03 -5.17
CA ARG A 19 -5.99 -29.90 -6.52
C ARG A 19 -4.74 -30.76 -6.76
N GLY A 20 -4.32 -31.56 -5.81
CA GLY A 20 -3.38 -32.67 -5.99
C GLY A 20 -1.98 -32.44 -5.47
N ALA A 21 -1.10 -31.66 -6.05
CA ALA A 21 0.30 -31.52 -5.62
C ALA A 21 0.50 -30.37 -4.64
N VAL A 22 1.29 -30.62 -3.61
CA VAL A 22 1.66 -29.63 -2.59
C VAL A 22 3.17 -29.61 -2.45
N ASP A 23 3.78 -28.44 -2.60
CA ASP A 23 5.17 -28.20 -2.25
C ASP A 23 5.21 -27.47 -0.89
N TYR A 24 5.77 -28.13 0.10
CA TYR A 24 5.86 -27.61 1.46
C TYR A 24 7.31 -27.55 1.91
N TYR A 25 7.76 -26.37 2.31
CA TYR A 25 9.13 -26.12 2.73
C TYR A 25 9.17 -25.70 4.19
N VAL A 26 9.95 -26.38 5.01
CA VAL A 26 10.20 -26.02 6.40
C VAL A 26 11.67 -25.60 6.55
N PHE A 27 11.89 -24.39 7.04
CA PHE A 27 13.22 -23.87 7.32
C PHE A 27 13.49 -23.95 8.83
N VAL A 28 14.55 -24.66 9.21
CA VAL A 28 14.98 -24.77 10.59
C VAL A 28 16.43 -24.33 10.70
N ALA A 29 16.70 -23.36 11.55
CA ALA A 29 18.04 -22.84 11.77
C ALA A 29 18.21 -22.35 13.22
N PRO A 30 19.44 -22.29 13.74
CA PRO A 30 19.71 -21.89 15.12
C PRO A 30 19.46 -20.39 15.38
N THR A 31 19.42 -19.54 14.34
CA THR A 31 19.18 -18.11 14.46
C THR A 31 18.24 -17.62 13.34
N PHE A 32 17.55 -16.49 13.56
CA PHE A 32 16.74 -15.85 12.53
C PHE A 32 17.55 -15.48 11.28
N ALA A 33 18.77 -14.99 11.45
CA ALA A 33 19.63 -14.66 10.31
C ALA A 33 19.92 -15.89 9.44
N ALA A 34 20.23 -17.03 10.05
CA ALA A 34 20.45 -18.28 9.33
C ALA A 34 19.16 -18.80 8.68
N MET A 35 17.99 -18.61 9.32
CA MET A 35 16.69 -18.97 8.75
C MET A 35 16.35 -18.13 7.51
N ILE A 36 16.58 -16.82 7.58
CA ILE A 36 16.42 -15.92 6.43
C ILE A 36 17.38 -16.27 5.31
N ASP A 37 18.62 -16.63 5.64
CA ASP A 37 19.62 -17.06 4.65
C ASP A 37 19.18 -18.32 3.91
N LEU A 38 18.68 -19.33 4.62
CA LEU A 38 18.11 -20.53 4.01
C LEU A 38 16.90 -20.22 3.13
N TYR A 39 15.95 -19.42 3.62
CA TYR A 39 14.78 -19.01 2.85
C TYR A 39 15.17 -18.27 1.58
N THR A 40 16.02 -17.26 1.69
CA THR A 40 16.44 -16.45 0.53
C THR A 40 17.37 -17.18 -0.44
N SER A 41 18.03 -18.25 0.00
CA SER A 41 18.80 -19.13 -0.91
C SER A 41 17.87 -19.88 -1.88
N LEU A 42 16.66 -20.19 -1.45
CA LEU A 42 15.63 -20.85 -2.26
C LEU A 42 14.82 -19.86 -3.10
N THR A 43 14.38 -18.75 -2.48
CA THR A 43 13.46 -17.80 -3.10
C THR A 43 14.16 -16.66 -3.86
N GLY A 44 15.46 -16.53 -3.70
CA GLY A 44 16.26 -15.43 -4.22
C GLY A 44 16.46 -14.32 -3.19
N ARG A 45 17.55 -13.60 -3.32
CA ARG A 45 17.89 -12.48 -2.45
C ARG A 45 17.42 -11.16 -3.05
N PRO A 46 16.77 -10.27 -2.28
CA PRO A 46 16.40 -8.95 -2.76
C PRO A 46 17.66 -8.11 -3.05
N LYS A 47 17.51 -7.14 -3.94
CA LYS A 47 18.55 -6.12 -4.11
C LYS A 47 18.59 -5.23 -2.87
N LEU A 48 19.79 -4.84 -2.47
CA LEU A 48 19.94 -3.87 -1.39
C LEU A 48 19.30 -2.53 -1.81
N PRO A 49 18.32 -2.03 -1.04
CA PRO A 49 17.73 -0.73 -1.34
C PRO A 49 18.73 0.41 -1.07
N PRO A 50 18.49 1.61 -1.61
CA PRO A 50 19.34 2.76 -1.34
C PRO A 50 19.26 3.18 0.13
N GLU A 51 20.35 3.78 0.62
CA GLU A 51 20.54 4.13 2.04
C GLU A 51 19.37 4.94 2.63
N TRP A 52 18.85 5.93 1.88
CA TRP A 52 17.74 6.76 2.31
C TRP A 52 16.43 5.98 2.61
N SER A 53 16.28 4.80 2.03
CA SER A 53 15.08 3.97 2.27
C SER A 53 15.05 3.33 3.66
N PHE A 54 16.17 3.35 4.37
CA PHE A 54 16.27 2.90 5.77
C PHE A 54 16.09 4.06 6.77
N GLY A 55 15.90 5.29 6.28
CA GLY A 55 15.64 6.46 7.10
C GLY A 55 14.18 6.56 7.56
N LEU A 56 13.85 7.69 8.15
CA LEU A 56 12.49 7.97 8.60
C LEU A 56 11.58 8.33 7.40
N TRP A 57 10.48 7.63 7.30
CA TRP A 57 9.37 7.93 6.40
C TRP A 57 8.23 8.52 7.23
N TYR A 58 7.89 9.75 6.98
CA TYR A 58 6.73 10.38 7.59
C TYR A 58 5.57 10.37 6.60
N ILE A 59 4.50 9.67 6.96
CA ILE A 59 3.30 9.60 6.15
C ILE A 59 2.29 10.61 6.69
N CYS A 60 1.95 11.57 5.85
CA CYS A 60 0.96 12.58 6.21
C CYS A 60 -0.42 11.94 6.38
N ARG A 61 -1.21 12.47 7.30
CA ARG A 61 -2.58 11.99 7.50
C ARG A 61 -3.42 12.08 6.22
N THR A 62 -4.43 11.23 6.09
CA THR A 62 -5.30 11.13 4.90
C THR A 62 -5.93 12.45 4.48
N GLN A 63 -6.23 13.33 5.44
CA GLN A 63 -6.87 14.63 5.18
C GLN A 63 -5.87 15.76 4.87
N ALA A 64 -4.57 15.50 4.92
CA ALA A 64 -3.57 16.51 4.64
C ALA A 64 -3.73 17.08 3.23
N ASN A 65 -3.49 18.36 3.11
CA ASN A 65 -3.39 19.08 1.83
C ASN A 65 -1.92 19.41 1.52
N ASP A 66 -1.68 20.00 0.37
CA ASP A 66 -0.34 20.35 -0.12
C ASP A 66 0.41 21.29 0.84
N ARG A 67 -0.29 22.26 1.43
CA ARG A 67 0.28 23.21 2.40
C ARG A 67 0.67 22.54 3.69
N GLU A 68 -0.21 21.72 4.26
CA GLU A 68 0.05 21.01 5.50
C GLU A 68 1.23 20.03 5.36
N ALA A 69 1.33 19.34 4.24
CA ALA A 69 2.46 18.46 3.98
C ALA A 69 3.79 19.24 3.87
N VAL A 70 3.77 20.42 3.28
CA VAL A 70 4.95 21.32 3.24
C VAL A 70 5.28 21.83 4.63
N ASP A 71 4.28 22.23 5.41
CA ASP A 71 4.49 22.72 6.79
C ASP A 71 5.09 21.63 7.69
N ASP A 72 4.64 20.38 7.57
CA ASP A 72 5.21 19.23 8.24
C ASP A 72 6.68 19.01 7.86
N ALA A 73 6.97 19.06 6.56
CA ALA A 73 8.34 18.93 6.06
C ALA A 73 9.26 20.06 6.59
N VAL A 74 8.78 21.30 6.61
CA VAL A 74 9.50 22.44 7.19
C VAL A 74 9.76 22.22 8.67
N ASN A 75 8.77 21.72 9.41
CA ASN A 75 8.88 21.47 10.84
C ASN A 75 9.97 20.42 11.14
N PHE A 76 10.03 19.32 10.41
CA PHE A 76 11.11 18.33 10.57
C PHE A 76 12.50 18.96 10.44
N ARG A 77 12.71 19.83 9.43
CA ARG A 77 14.00 20.52 9.25
C ARG A 77 14.27 21.54 10.34
N ARG A 78 13.26 22.30 10.72
CA ARG A 78 13.40 23.33 11.78
C ARG A 78 13.73 22.71 13.13
N GLU A 79 13.11 21.61 13.50
CA GLU A 79 13.34 20.89 14.74
C GLU A 79 14.58 19.96 14.70
N GLY A 80 15.26 19.91 13.57
CA GLY A 80 16.44 19.05 13.38
C GLY A 80 16.16 17.55 13.44
N ILE A 81 14.91 17.14 13.19
CA ILE A 81 14.52 15.73 13.18
C ILE A 81 14.88 15.14 11.83
N PRO A 82 15.74 14.10 11.75
CA PRO A 82 16.05 13.43 10.49
C PRO A 82 14.80 12.79 9.90
N CYS A 83 14.54 13.09 8.64
CA CYS A 83 13.46 12.47 7.88
C CYS A 83 13.86 12.47 6.39
N ASP A 84 13.70 11.37 5.71
CA ASP A 84 14.14 11.17 4.32
C ASP A 84 12.98 11.20 3.33
N VAL A 85 11.80 10.77 3.75
CA VAL A 85 10.64 10.62 2.88
C VAL A 85 9.41 11.29 3.50
N ILE A 86 8.71 12.04 2.68
CA ILE A 86 7.35 12.52 2.98
C ILE A 86 6.39 11.73 2.09
N GLY A 87 5.50 10.98 2.72
CA GLY A 87 4.47 10.18 2.05
C GLY A 87 3.09 10.80 2.19
N LEU A 88 2.23 10.51 1.23
CA LEU A 88 0.83 10.91 1.24
C LEU A 88 -0.06 9.69 1.30
N GLU A 89 -1.00 9.71 2.22
CA GLU A 89 -2.10 8.75 2.36
C GLU A 89 -3.10 8.84 1.20
N PRO A 90 -4.05 7.89 1.04
CA PRO A 90 -5.00 7.85 -0.08
C PRO A 90 -5.71 9.16 -0.40
N GLY A 91 -5.80 10.06 0.58
CA GLY A 91 -6.41 11.39 0.41
C GLY A 91 -5.75 12.30 -0.62
N TRP A 92 -4.58 11.95 -1.17
CA TRP A 92 -4.01 12.67 -2.31
C TRP A 92 -4.85 12.49 -3.58
N MET A 93 -5.61 11.40 -3.67
CA MET A 93 -6.46 11.10 -4.82
C MET A 93 -7.79 11.86 -4.77
N GLU A 94 -8.32 12.21 -5.94
CA GLU A 94 -9.66 12.77 -6.11
C GLU A 94 -10.73 11.84 -5.54
N ARG A 95 -10.57 10.54 -5.78
CA ARG A 95 -11.37 9.46 -5.20
C ARG A 95 -10.46 8.63 -4.32
N ASN A 96 -10.75 8.59 -3.03
CA ASN A 96 -9.98 7.76 -2.10
C ASN A 96 -10.03 6.30 -2.52
N TYR A 97 -8.89 5.62 -2.37
CA TYR A 97 -8.75 4.21 -2.74
C TYR A 97 -9.08 3.90 -4.20
N ASP A 98 -8.84 4.86 -5.10
CA ASP A 98 -9.04 4.62 -6.53
C ASP A 98 -8.10 3.52 -7.04
N GLY A 99 -8.66 2.32 -7.29
CA GLY A 99 -7.94 1.17 -7.82
C GLY A 99 -7.65 1.26 -9.32
N THR A 100 -8.20 2.27 -10.03
CA THR A 100 -8.02 2.39 -11.48
C THR A 100 -6.65 2.94 -11.86
N THR A 101 -6.27 2.74 -13.12
CA THR A 101 -5.06 3.35 -13.70
C THR A 101 -5.21 4.84 -13.99
N ALA A 102 -6.43 5.38 -13.89
CA ALA A 102 -6.78 6.77 -14.20
C ALA A 102 -6.79 7.68 -12.96
N LYS A 103 -6.04 7.33 -11.92
CA LYS A 103 -5.94 8.12 -10.68
C LYS A 103 -5.65 9.58 -10.95
N LYS A 104 -6.36 10.46 -10.27
CA LYS A 104 -6.20 11.91 -10.37
C LYS A 104 -5.90 12.50 -9.01
N TRP A 105 -5.19 13.62 -9.00
CA TRP A 105 -5.00 14.42 -7.79
C TRP A 105 -6.31 15.01 -7.30
N SER A 106 -6.50 15.04 -6.00
CA SER A 106 -7.62 15.76 -5.39
C SER A 106 -7.51 17.25 -5.71
N PRO A 107 -8.45 17.84 -6.46
CA PRO A 107 -8.39 19.26 -6.83
C PRO A 107 -8.57 20.17 -5.61
N GLU A 108 -9.19 19.66 -4.57
CA GLU A 108 -9.42 20.39 -3.32
C GLU A 108 -8.15 20.44 -2.45
N ARG A 109 -7.48 19.29 -2.28
CA ARG A 109 -6.34 19.16 -1.37
C ARG A 109 -5.00 19.44 -2.03
N PHE A 110 -4.86 19.08 -3.31
CA PHE A 110 -3.65 19.22 -4.10
C PHE A 110 -3.97 19.90 -5.43
N PRO A 111 -4.38 21.18 -5.40
CA PRO A 111 -4.76 21.89 -6.62
C PRO A 111 -3.60 21.96 -7.61
N ILE A 112 -3.88 21.64 -8.86
CA ILE A 112 -2.92 21.73 -9.94
C ILE A 112 -3.08 23.09 -10.61
N PRO A 113 -2.10 23.99 -10.52
CA PRO A 113 -2.16 25.28 -11.20
C PRO A 113 -2.31 25.09 -12.72
N SER A 114 -3.03 25.99 -13.37
CA SER A 114 -3.33 25.90 -14.81
C SER A 114 -2.08 25.85 -15.72
N TYR A 115 -0.94 26.33 -15.24
CA TYR A 115 0.34 26.26 -15.93
C TYR A 115 1.10 24.96 -15.70
N CYS A 116 0.62 24.07 -14.83
CA CYS A 116 1.18 22.75 -14.58
C CYS A 116 0.32 21.70 -15.31
N GLN A 117 0.91 20.92 -16.21
CA GLN A 117 0.14 19.95 -17.00
C GLN A 117 0.08 18.56 -16.36
N ASN A 118 1.05 18.20 -15.52
CA ASN A 118 1.28 16.82 -15.08
C ASN A 118 1.26 16.65 -13.56
N GLY A 119 0.64 17.54 -12.82
CA GLY A 119 0.52 17.42 -11.37
C GLY A 119 0.93 18.66 -10.57
N PRO A 120 0.91 18.62 -9.25
CA PRO A 120 1.18 19.77 -8.38
C PRO A 120 2.68 20.03 -8.24
N HIS A 121 3.35 20.43 -9.31
CA HIS A 121 4.80 20.63 -9.37
C HIS A 121 5.35 21.58 -8.31
N ASN A 122 4.60 22.62 -7.95
CA ASN A 122 5.05 23.56 -6.92
C ASN A 122 5.19 22.86 -5.55
N PHE A 123 4.23 22.03 -5.19
CA PHE A 123 4.25 21.24 -3.98
C PHE A 123 5.43 20.25 -4.00
N PHE A 124 5.57 19.44 -5.05
CA PHE A 124 6.70 18.50 -5.20
C PHE A 124 8.05 19.21 -5.13
N ASN A 125 8.20 20.31 -5.84
CA ASN A 125 9.45 21.07 -5.84
C ASN A 125 9.78 21.63 -4.45
N ALA A 126 8.80 22.07 -3.68
CA ALA A 126 9.01 22.54 -2.32
C ALA A 126 9.56 21.43 -1.42
N ILE A 127 8.95 20.26 -1.46
CA ILE A 127 9.38 19.09 -0.68
C ILE A 127 10.78 18.62 -1.11
N GLN A 128 11.02 18.48 -2.42
CA GLN A 128 12.30 18.01 -2.95
C GLN A 128 13.46 18.98 -2.66
N ARG A 129 13.22 20.30 -2.72
CA ARG A 129 14.24 21.31 -2.37
C ARG A 129 14.69 21.26 -0.91
N MET A 130 13.84 20.76 -0.03
CA MET A 130 14.20 20.49 1.36
C MET A 130 14.96 19.17 1.57
N GLY A 131 15.24 18.45 0.47
CA GLY A 131 16.00 17.20 0.49
C GLY A 131 15.19 15.94 0.77
N TYR A 132 13.87 16.04 0.73
CA TYR A 132 13.01 14.85 0.88
C TYR A 132 12.77 14.14 -0.44
N ARG A 133 12.44 12.86 -0.33
CA ARG A 133 11.79 12.10 -1.39
C ARG A 133 10.28 12.08 -1.13
N MET A 134 9.52 11.85 -2.20
CA MET A 134 8.07 11.75 -2.11
C MET A 134 7.64 10.30 -2.31
N GLU A 135 6.68 9.89 -1.53
CA GLU A 135 5.95 8.64 -1.66
C GLU A 135 4.45 8.94 -1.77
N LEU A 136 3.76 8.19 -2.59
CA LEU A 136 2.30 8.24 -2.72
C LEU A 136 1.73 6.87 -2.42
N TRP A 137 0.82 6.82 -1.47
CA TRP A 137 0.06 5.60 -1.23
C TRP A 137 -0.74 5.22 -2.48
N LEU A 138 -0.65 3.97 -2.87
CA LEU A 138 -1.40 3.41 -3.99
C LEU A 138 -2.11 2.15 -3.52
N CYS A 139 -3.39 2.01 -3.85
CA CYS A 139 -4.03 0.72 -3.85
C CYS A 139 -3.59 -0.06 -5.11
N CYS A 140 -3.53 -1.38 -4.99
CA CYS A 140 -3.50 -2.25 -6.15
C CYS A 140 -4.80 -2.06 -6.97
N ASP A 141 -4.89 -2.68 -8.12
CA ASP A 141 -6.08 -2.60 -8.98
C ASP A 141 -7.35 -3.11 -8.30
N TYR A 142 -7.20 -3.71 -7.12
CA TYR A 142 -8.26 -4.30 -6.34
C TYR A 142 -8.07 -4.03 -4.85
N ASP A 143 -9.04 -3.39 -4.22
CA ASP A 143 -9.05 -3.10 -2.78
C ASP A 143 -10.30 -3.73 -2.13
N LEU A 144 -10.14 -4.96 -1.66
CA LEU A 144 -11.20 -5.72 -1.03
C LEU A 144 -11.68 -5.08 0.27
N SER A 145 -10.78 -4.50 1.05
CA SER A 145 -11.14 -3.89 2.33
C SER A 145 -12.06 -2.69 2.13
N HIS A 146 -11.73 -1.82 1.19
CA HIS A 146 -12.54 -0.67 0.84
C HIS A 146 -13.91 -1.07 0.28
N GLU A 147 -13.93 -2.06 -0.58
CA GLU A 147 -15.15 -2.63 -1.14
C GLU A 147 -16.06 -3.19 -0.03
N GLN A 148 -15.50 -3.93 0.91
CA GLN A 148 -16.25 -4.47 2.05
C GLN A 148 -16.81 -3.36 2.96
N GLU A 149 -16.00 -2.35 3.27
CA GLU A 149 -16.44 -1.21 4.08
C GLU A 149 -17.63 -0.48 3.44
N ARG A 150 -17.56 -0.25 2.13
CA ARG A 150 -18.63 0.39 1.39
C ARG A 150 -19.91 -0.46 1.33
N ARG A 151 -19.77 -1.77 1.21
CA ARG A 151 -20.93 -2.69 1.26
C ARG A 151 -21.57 -2.71 2.65
N ILE A 152 -20.77 -2.76 3.71
CA ILE A 152 -21.25 -2.69 5.10
C ILE A 152 -21.91 -1.34 5.36
N GLY A 153 -21.33 -0.26 4.85
CA GLY A 153 -21.91 1.09 4.95
C GLY A 153 -23.17 1.31 4.11
N GLY A 154 -23.54 0.36 3.26
CA GLY A 154 -24.71 0.45 2.38
C GLY A 154 -24.52 1.39 1.19
N GLU A 155 -23.32 1.81 0.88
CA GLU A 155 -23.00 2.70 -0.25
C GLU A 155 -23.13 1.98 -1.59
N ILE A 156 -22.87 0.68 -1.61
CA ILE A 156 -23.02 -0.18 -2.78
C ILE A 156 -23.82 -1.42 -2.44
N GLY A 157 -24.64 -1.86 -3.38
CA GLY A 157 -25.42 -3.09 -3.23
C GLY A 157 -24.55 -4.35 -3.29
N PRO A 158 -25.05 -5.48 -2.78
CA PRO A 158 -24.30 -6.72 -2.72
C PRO A 158 -23.87 -7.27 -4.11
N ASP A 159 -24.67 -6.96 -5.14
CA ASP A 159 -24.46 -7.48 -6.50
C ASP A 159 -23.86 -6.44 -7.45
N ARG A 160 -23.42 -5.30 -6.91
CA ARG A 160 -22.87 -4.22 -7.72
C ARG A 160 -21.40 -4.04 -7.42
N ALA A 161 -20.55 -4.28 -8.42
CA ALA A 161 -19.15 -3.92 -8.32
C ALA A 161 -19.00 -2.40 -8.28
N ASP A 162 -18.06 -1.94 -7.47
CA ASP A 162 -17.65 -0.55 -7.47
C ASP A 162 -16.86 -0.22 -8.74
N GLU A 163 -17.09 0.97 -9.29
CA GLU A 163 -16.30 1.46 -10.43
C GLU A 163 -14.81 1.60 -10.12
N ASN A 164 -14.47 1.77 -8.83
CA ASN A 164 -13.08 1.80 -8.37
C ASN A 164 -12.45 0.43 -8.22
N THR A 165 -13.28 -0.60 -8.14
CA THR A 165 -12.87 -1.98 -7.96
C THR A 165 -13.31 -2.83 -9.15
N GLY A 166 -13.12 -2.33 -10.36
CA GLY A 166 -13.46 -3.04 -11.60
C GLY A 166 -12.89 -4.46 -11.66
N PHE A 167 -11.84 -4.71 -10.91
CA PHE A 167 -11.27 -6.04 -10.71
C PHE A 167 -12.24 -7.01 -10.01
N PHE A 168 -13.15 -6.52 -9.21
CA PHE A 168 -14.14 -7.36 -8.53
C PHE A 168 -15.00 -8.16 -9.51
N GLN A 169 -15.24 -7.63 -10.69
CA GLN A 169 -15.95 -8.33 -11.76
C GLN A 169 -15.12 -9.46 -12.37
N HIS A 170 -13.81 -9.27 -12.42
CA HIS A 170 -12.91 -10.25 -13.00
C HIS A 170 -12.59 -11.39 -12.04
N ASP A 171 -12.65 -11.11 -10.76
CA ASP A 171 -12.32 -12.07 -9.72
C ASP A 171 -13.26 -13.30 -9.77
N ALA A 172 -14.55 -13.09 -9.98
CA ALA A 172 -15.52 -14.16 -10.14
C ALA A 172 -15.28 -15.01 -11.40
N GLU A 173 -14.72 -14.42 -12.45
CA GLU A 173 -14.42 -15.12 -13.71
C GLU A 173 -13.07 -15.84 -13.66
N LEU A 174 -12.11 -15.25 -12.93
CA LEU A 174 -10.75 -15.76 -12.86
C LEU A 174 -10.53 -16.73 -11.70
N ASP A 175 -11.50 -16.86 -10.80
CA ASP A 175 -11.39 -17.65 -9.57
C ASP A 175 -10.11 -17.29 -8.79
N THR A 176 -9.75 -16.00 -8.79
CA THR A 176 -8.56 -15.44 -8.14
C THR A 176 -8.95 -14.71 -6.88
N HIS A 177 -9.50 -15.44 -5.92
CA HIS A 177 -9.77 -14.87 -4.61
C HIS A 177 -8.52 -14.94 -3.73
N PHE A 178 -8.25 -13.87 -3.03
CA PHE A 178 -7.16 -13.78 -2.06
C PHE A 178 -7.65 -14.10 -0.66
#